data_9286537887782b36021b5252d7715da0
#
_entry.id   9286537887782b36021b5252d7715da0
#
_cell.length_a   1.000
_cell.length_b   1.000
_cell.length_c   1.000
_cell.angle_alpha   90.00
_cell.angle_beta   90.00
_cell.angle_gamma   90.00
#
_symmetry.space_group_name_H-M   'P 1'
#
loop_
_entity.id
_entity.type
_entity.pdbx_description
1 polymer ?
#
loop_
_entity_poly.entity_id
_entity_poly.type
_entity_poly.pdbx_seq_one_letter_code
_entity_poly.pdbx_strand_id
1 'polypeptide(L)'
;MTGEGATKQRFLILHDYGMDGSWWWVRARSAREVLETFAAIEVIETPETIEQAEGWNLEETDVDAQSMPAGLDVLRAQRLAHRHLPGFGALADRTLVYLQRRWDGDDGVEPADYLMEIGSDGRRLRQVELTDNGDAFKSDPDDWPFNPPVVDLFDPELKDLEISREAFEAAWHRARKDDRDL
;
A
#
# COMPACT_ATOMS: atom_id res chain seq x y z
N MET A 1 -33.48 -17.59 11.93
CA MET A 1 -32.80 -17.36 10.63
C MET A 1 -31.30 -17.28 10.91
N THR A 2 -30.63 -18.40 10.69
CA THR A 2 -29.17 -18.48 10.75
C THR A 2 -28.65 -17.81 9.49
N GLY A 3 -28.03 -16.63 9.65
CA GLY A 3 -27.32 -15.98 8.55
C GLY A 3 -26.24 -16.94 8.01
N GLU A 4 -26.38 -17.33 6.74
CA GLU A 4 -25.29 -18.00 6.01
C GLU A 4 -24.10 -17.04 6.02
N GLY A 5 -23.17 -17.29 6.94
CA GLY A 5 -21.90 -16.59 6.93
C GLY A 5 -21.21 -16.86 5.58
N ALA A 6 -20.85 -15.82 4.85
CA ALA A 6 -20.14 -15.97 3.59
C ALA A 6 -18.96 -16.93 3.79
N THR A 7 -18.80 -17.90 2.88
CA THR A 7 -17.74 -18.90 2.93
C THR A 7 -16.39 -18.20 2.84
N LYS A 8 -15.50 -18.48 3.80
CA LYS A 8 -14.15 -17.91 3.80
C LYS A 8 -13.31 -18.52 2.68
N GLN A 9 -12.53 -17.67 2.05
CA GLN A 9 -11.51 -18.02 1.06
C GLN A 9 -10.12 -17.78 1.64
N ARG A 10 -9.14 -18.35 1.01
CA ARG A 10 -7.72 -18.18 1.35
C ARG A 10 -7.10 -17.07 0.51
N PHE A 11 -6.49 -16.12 1.15
CA PHE A 11 -5.78 -14.99 0.52
C PHE A 11 -4.31 -15.05 0.85
N LEU A 12 -3.46 -14.86 -0.14
CA LEU A 12 -2.04 -14.62 0.05
C LEU A 12 -1.84 -13.14 0.35
N ILE A 13 -1.15 -12.83 1.44
CA ILE A 13 -0.86 -11.46 1.84
C ILE A 13 0.64 -11.23 2.02
N LEU A 14 1.06 -10.01 1.75
CA LEU A 14 2.41 -9.52 1.88
C LEU A 14 2.43 -8.26 2.75
N HIS A 15 3.30 -8.23 3.75
CA HIS A 15 3.77 -7.00 4.37
C HIS A 15 5.15 -6.68 3.80
N ASP A 16 5.20 -5.69 2.91
CA ASP A 16 6.42 -5.22 2.27
C ASP A 16 7.02 -4.06 3.08
N TYR A 17 8.26 -4.21 3.53
CA TYR A 17 9.01 -3.16 4.22
C TYR A 17 10.24 -2.68 3.45
N GLY A 18 10.19 -2.84 2.13
CA GLY A 18 11.10 -2.23 1.14
C GLY A 18 12.18 -3.18 0.63
N MET A 19 13.05 -3.73 1.49
CA MET A 19 14.12 -4.64 1.06
C MET A 19 13.79 -6.12 1.27
N ASP A 20 12.71 -6.40 1.98
CA ASP A 20 12.23 -7.74 2.30
C ASP A 20 10.72 -7.69 2.58
N GLY A 21 10.08 -8.81 2.80
CA GLY A 21 8.66 -8.89 3.07
C GLY A 21 8.29 -10.14 3.87
N SER A 22 7.23 -10.03 4.64
CA SER A 22 6.65 -11.15 5.36
C SER A 22 5.36 -11.60 4.69
N TRP A 23 5.19 -12.90 4.55
CA TRP A 23 4.11 -13.52 3.80
C TRP A 23 3.30 -14.47 4.67
N TRP A 24 1.97 -14.48 4.49
CA TRP A 24 1.05 -15.40 5.17
C TRP A 24 -0.11 -15.78 4.27
N TRP A 25 -0.76 -16.90 4.62
CA TRP A 25 -2.09 -17.24 4.13
C TRP A 25 -3.14 -16.83 5.16
N VAL A 26 -4.17 -16.12 4.72
CA VAL A 26 -5.27 -15.67 5.59
C VAL A 26 -6.60 -16.16 5.04
N ARG A 27 -7.41 -16.80 5.89
CA ARG A 27 -8.80 -17.12 5.58
C ARG A 27 -9.71 -15.98 5.97
N ALA A 28 -10.45 -15.44 5.00
CA ALA A 28 -11.38 -14.33 5.17
C ALA A 28 -12.56 -14.45 4.21
N ARG A 29 -13.60 -13.68 4.43
CA ARG A 29 -14.80 -13.65 3.59
C ARG A 29 -14.57 -12.84 2.31
N SER A 30 -13.61 -11.90 2.33
CA SER A 30 -13.22 -11.07 1.19
C SER A 30 -11.82 -10.50 1.37
N ALA A 31 -11.21 -10.05 0.26
CA ALA A 31 -9.95 -9.29 0.29
C ALA A 31 -10.10 -8.00 1.11
N ARG A 32 -11.25 -7.34 1.02
CA ARG A 32 -11.56 -6.15 1.82
C ARG A 32 -11.50 -6.43 3.32
N GLU A 33 -12.08 -7.54 3.79
CA GLU A 33 -12.02 -7.93 5.20
C GLU A 33 -10.57 -8.11 5.67
N VAL A 34 -9.70 -8.66 4.82
CA VAL A 34 -8.26 -8.78 5.11
C VAL A 34 -7.63 -7.41 5.32
N LEU A 35 -7.87 -6.46 4.38
CA LEU A 35 -7.36 -5.09 4.45
C LEU A 35 -7.93 -4.32 5.67
N GLU A 36 -9.17 -4.59 6.04
CA GLU A 36 -9.80 -3.99 7.23
C GLU A 36 -9.30 -4.60 8.54
N THR A 37 -8.70 -5.79 8.50
CA THR A 37 -8.22 -6.51 9.68
C THR A 37 -6.75 -6.22 9.97
N PHE A 38 -5.93 -6.06 8.94
CA PHE A 38 -4.49 -5.89 9.07
C PHE A 38 -4.02 -4.58 8.41
N ALA A 39 -3.12 -3.85 9.09
CA ALA A 39 -2.49 -2.66 8.55
C ALA A 39 -1.32 -3.00 7.63
N ALA A 40 -1.00 -2.11 6.71
CA ALA A 40 0.21 -2.12 5.89
C ALA A 40 0.47 -3.46 5.18
N ILE A 41 -0.58 -4.07 4.64
CA ILE A 41 -0.49 -5.31 3.86
C ILE A 41 -1.02 -5.12 2.45
N GLU A 42 -0.53 -5.94 1.54
CA GLU A 42 -1.05 -6.14 0.20
C GLU A 42 -1.72 -7.51 0.10
N VAL A 43 -2.90 -7.57 -0.53
CA VAL A 43 -3.52 -8.83 -0.94
C VAL A 43 -3.02 -9.16 -2.35
N ILE A 44 -2.38 -10.30 -2.50
CA ILE A 44 -1.80 -10.73 -3.77
C ILE A 44 -2.87 -11.42 -4.61
N GLU A 45 -3.08 -10.91 -5.82
CA GLU A 45 -4.05 -11.43 -6.78
C GLU A 45 -3.40 -12.04 -8.02
N THR A 46 -2.07 -11.94 -8.15
CA THR A 46 -1.30 -12.47 -9.28
C THR A 46 -1.28 -13.99 -9.24
N PRO A 47 -1.89 -14.72 -10.20
CA PRO A 47 -2.02 -16.18 -10.16
C PRO A 47 -0.68 -16.90 -10.05
N GLU A 48 0.34 -16.42 -10.78
CA GLU A 48 1.67 -17.02 -10.79
C GLU A 48 2.35 -16.94 -9.42
N THR A 49 2.18 -15.82 -8.71
CA THR A 49 2.72 -15.64 -7.36
C THR A 49 1.98 -16.53 -6.35
N ILE A 50 0.66 -16.64 -6.48
CA ILE A 50 -0.18 -17.50 -5.65
C ILE A 50 0.24 -18.96 -5.83
N GLU A 51 0.44 -19.42 -7.07
CA GLU A 51 0.89 -20.79 -7.37
C GLU A 51 2.26 -21.08 -6.77
N GLN A 52 3.21 -20.16 -6.88
CA GLN A 52 4.53 -20.29 -6.29
C GLN A 52 4.47 -20.35 -4.76
N ALA A 53 3.63 -19.56 -4.14
CA ALA A 53 3.47 -19.47 -2.68
C ALA A 53 2.93 -20.76 -2.06
N GLU A 54 2.24 -21.62 -2.82
CA GLU A 54 1.82 -22.94 -2.34
C GLU A 54 3.01 -23.82 -1.93
N GLY A 55 4.18 -23.58 -2.50
CA GLY A 55 5.43 -24.28 -2.16
C GLY A 55 6.24 -23.65 -1.03
N TRP A 56 5.87 -22.46 -0.51
CA TRP A 56 6.72 -21.71 0.43
C TRP A 56 6.56 -22.09 1.91
N ASN A 57 5.71 -23.03 2.24
CA ASN A 57 5.45 -23.44 3.63
C ASN A 57 5.12 -22.25 4.57
N LEU A 58 4.27 -21.35 4.12
CA LEU A 58 3.85 -20.16 4.86
C LEU A 58 2.87 -20.53 5.97
N GLU A 59 2.89 -19.75 7.06
CA GLU A 59 1.88 -19.86 8.11
C GLU A 59 0.50 -19.46 7.57
N GLU A 60 -0.54 -20.18 8.00
CA GLU A 60 -1.93 -19.90 7.66
C GLU A 60 -2.71 -19.57 8.93
N THR A 61 -3.57 -18.55 8.84
CA THR A 61 -4.45 -18.13 9.93
C THR A 61 -5.84 -17.77 9.41
N ASP A 62 -6.75 -17.52 10.33
CA ASP A 62 -8.12 -17.06 10.07
C ASP A 62 -8.30 -15.65 10.65
N VAL A 63 -9.00 -14.75 9.93
CA VAL A 63 -9.25 -13.36 10.40
C VAL A 63 -9.93 -13.33 11.77
N ASP A 64 -10.74 -14.35 12.09
CA ASP A 64 -11.47 -14.43 13.36
C ASP A 64 -10.67 -15.18 14.46
N ALA A 65 -9.42 -15.63 14.18
CA ALA A 65 -8.61 -16.32 15.17
C ALA A 65 -8.27 -15.40 16.35
N GLN A 66 -8.26 -15.97 17.56
CA GLN A 66 -7.92 -15.22 18.76
C GLN A 66 -6.45 -14.77 18.77
N SER A 67 -5.56 -15.65 18.32
CA SER A 67 -4.12 -15.37 18.19
C SER A 67 -3.71 -15.35 16.71
N MET A 68 -2.70 -14.55 16.41
CA MET A 68 -2.13 -14.42 15.08
C MET A 68 -0.67 -14.90 15.06
N PRO A 69 -0.17 -15.33 13.90
CA PRO A 69 1.26 -15.55 13.69
C PRO A 69 2.08 -14.30 14.06
N ALA A 70 3.35 -14.52 14.43
CA ALA A 70 4.28 -13.44 14.76
C ALA A 70 4.43 -12.47 13.57
N GLY A 71 4.43 -11.19 13.87
CA GLY A 71 4.43 -10.10 12.89
C GLY A 71 3.01 -9.73 12.44
N LEU A 72 2.16 -10.68 12.12
CA LEU A 72 0.78 -10.41 11.74
C LEU A 72 -0.07 -9.93 12.93
N ASP A 73 0.24 -10.36 14.14
CA ASP A 73 -0.36 -9.87 15.38
C ASP A 73 -0.13 -8.36 15.57
N VAL A 74 1.08 -7.88 15.27
CA VAL A 74 1.43 -6.45 15.32
C VAL A 74 0.60 -5.65 14.31
N LEU A 75 0.49 -6.14 13.07
CA LEU A 75 -0.28 -5.47 12.01
C LEU A 75 -1.78 -5.43 12.34
N ARG A 76 -2.32 -6.47 12.97
CA ARG A 76 -3.69 -6.48 13.48
C ARG A 76 -3.88 -5.45 14.61
N ALA A 77 -2.97 -5.39 15.56
CA ALA A 77 -3.03 -4.43 16.66
C ALA A 77 -2.95 -2.98 16.14
N GLN A 78 -2.08 -2.71 15.17
CA GLN A 78 -1.98 -1.42 14.51
C GLN A 78 -3.31 -1.04 13.84
N ARG A 79 -3.94 -1.95 13.10
CA ARG A 79 -5.24 -1.70 12.46
C ARG A 79 -6.33 -1.41 13.47
N LEU A 80 -6.36 -2.12 14.60
CA LEU A 80 -7.31 -1.86 15.67
C LEU A 80 -7.13 -0.46 16.26
N ALA A 81 -5.89 0.00 16.43
CA ALA A 81 -5.60 1.36 16.87
C ALA A 81 -6.06 2.40 15.83
N HIS A 82 -5.82 2.16 14.54
CA HIS A 82 -6.25 3.04 13.45
C HIS A 82 -7.76 3.26 13.41
N ARG A 83 -8.58 2.25 13.72
CA ARG A 83 -10.05 2.31 13.68
C ARG A 83 -10.64 3.41 14.56
N HIS A 84 -9.94 3.81 15.60
CA HIS A 84 -10.36 4.84 16.54
C HIS A 84 -9.88 6.26 16.18
N LEU A 85 -9.08 6.39 15.13
CA LEU A 85 -8.51 7.67 14.72
C LEU A 85 -9.39 8.36 13.66
N PRO A 86 -9.50 9.71 13.70
CA PRO A 86 -10.13 10.47 12.63
C PRO A 86 -9.41 10.20 11.30
N GLY A 87 -10.18 10.06 10.20
CA GLY A 87 -9.61 9.80 8.87
C GLY A 87 -9.43 8.31 8.54
N PHE A 88 -9.65 7.39 9.48
CA PHE A 88 -9.60 5.96 9.20
C PHE A 88 -10.51 5.59 8.01
N GLY A 89 -9.91 4.97 6.99
CA GLY A 89 -10.63 4.52 5.80
C GLY A 89 -11.21 5.62 4.91
N ALA A 90 -10.89 6.89 5.16
CA ALA A 90 -11.43 8.03 4.41
C ALA A 90 -11.14 7.94 2.89
N LEU A 91 -10.05 7.29 2.50
CA LEU A 91 -9.62 7.14 1.12
C LEU A 91 -9.85 5.73 0.55
N ALA A 92 -10.29 4.78 1.37
CA ALA A 92 -10.38 3.35 1.01
C ALA A 92 -11.38 3.03 -0.12
N ASP A 93 -12.39 3.89 -0.33
CA ASP A 93 -13.41 3.71 -1.37
C ASP A 93 -13.19 4.60 -2.60
N ARG A 94 -12.04 5.29 -2.66
CA ARG A 94 -11.68 6.15 -3.80
C ARG A 94 -11.16 5.33 -4.96
N THR A 95 -11.53 5.70 -6.18
CA THR A 95 -10.98 5.10 -7.42
C THR A 95 -9.54 5.53 -7.66
N LEU A 96 -9.28 6.80 -7.40
CA LEU A 96 -7.96 7.42 -7.47
C LEU A 96 -7.77 8.34 -6.26
N VAL A 97 -6.56 8.32 -5.74
CA VAL A 97 -6.11 9.17 -4.63
C VAL A 97 -4.82 9.87 -5.05
N TYR A 98 -4.70 11.14 -4.70
CA TYR A 98 -3.51 11.93 -4.94
C TYR A 98 -2.93 12.38 -3.61
N LEU A 99 -1.66 12.01 -3.36
CA LEU A 99 -0.98 12.27 -2.09
C LEU A 99 0.31 13.04 -2.31
N GLN A 100 0.69 13.85 -1.33
CA GLN A 100 2.02 14.43 -1.24
C GLN A 100 2.66 14.01 0.08
N ARG A 101 3.86 13.46 0.03
CA ARG A 101 4.63 13.05 1.20
C ARG A 101 6.05 13.60 1.12
N ARG A 102 6.49 14.23 2.19
CA ARG A 102 7.88 14.64 2.35
C ARG A 102 8.75 13.45 2.72
N TRP A 103 9.91 13.38 2.08
CA TRP A 103 11.04 12.54 2.45
C TRP A 103 12.20 13.45 2.87
N ASP A 104 12.67 13.32 4.10
CA ASP A 104 13.71 14.20 4.65
C ASP A 104 15.14 13.78 4.26
N GLY A 105 15.27 12.74 3.45
CA GLY A 105 16.55 12.20 3.02
C GLY A 105 17.13 11.20 4.00
N ASP A 106 17.99 10.32 3.50
CA ASP A 106 18.74 9.34 4.28
C ASP A 106 19.91 8.81 3.46
N ASP A 107 21.05 8.49 4.11
CA ASP A 107 22.22 7.79 3.54
C ASP A 107 22.65 8.19 2.12
N GLY A 108 22.64 9.50 1.83
CA GLY A 108 23.07 10.03 0.53
C GLY A 108 21.93 10.27 -0.48
N VAL A 109 20.68 10.00 -0.10
CA VAL A 109 19.49 10.42 -0.85
C VAL A 109 19.05 11.80 -0.37
N GLU A 110 18.95 12.76 -1.29
CA GLU A 110 18.55 14.12 -0.95
C GLU A 110 17.06 14.20 -0.58
N PRO A 111 16.67 15.16 0.30
CA PRO A 111 15.27 15.39 0.63
C PRO A 111 14.44 15.75 -0.60
N ALA A 112 13.22 15.24 -0.65
CA ALA A 112 12.29 15.54 -1.73
C ALA A 112 10.83 15.43 -1.28
N ASP A 113 9.93 16.09 -2.01
CA ASP A 113 8.50 15.87 -1.93
C ASP A 113 8.07 14.89 -3.02
N TYR A 114 7.37 13.83 -2.63
CA TYR A 114 6.81 12.86 -3.55
C TYR A 114 5.32 13.09 -3.71
N LEU A 115 4.90 13.44 -4.94
CA LEU A 115 3.50 13.51 -5.33
C LEU A 115 3.14 12.18 -6.00
N MET A 116 2.06 11.55 -5.56
CA MET A 116 1.71 10.19 -5.97
C MET A 116 0.26 10.13 -6.42
N GLU A 117 0.03 9.49 -7.56
CA GLU A 117 -1.30 9.02 -7.97
C GLU A 117 -1.42 7.55 -7.58
N ILE A 118 -2.43 7.22 -6.78
CA ILE A 118 -2.65 5.91 -6.20
C ILE A 118 -3.98 5.34 -6.69
N GLY A 119 -3.96 4.10 -7.16
CA GLY A 119 -5.16 3.37 -7.56
C GLY A 119 -5.99 2.87 -6.36
N SER A 120 -7.16 2.33 -6.65
CA SER A 120 -8.10 1.79 -5.64
C SER A 120 -7.56 0.60 -4.86
N ASP A 121 -6.52 -0.06 -5.37
CA ASP A 121 -5.80 -1.17 -4.74
C ASP A 121 -4.58 -0.72 -3.92
N GLY A 122 -4.34 0.60 -3.80
CA GLY A 122 -3.18 1.17 -3.13
C GLY A 122 -1.92 1.21 -3.99
N ARG A 123 -1.94 0.72 -5.22
CA ARG A 123 -0.77 0.74 -6.11
C ARG A 123 -0.49 2.14 -6.60
N ARG A 124 0.79 2.51 -6.61
CA ARG A 124 1.25 3.77 -7.17
C ARG A 124 1.25 3.66 -8.69
N LEU A 125 0.47 4.52 -9.35
CA LEU A 125 0.31 4.56 -10.80
C LEU A 125 1.28 5.55 -11.45
N ARG A 126 1.46 6.73 -10.84
CA ARG A 126 2.39 7.76 -11.27
C ARG A 126 3.02 8.45 -10.06
N GLN A 127 4.23 8.94 -10.23
CA GLN A 127 4.96 9.67 -9.19
C GLN A 127 5.68 10.87 -9.77
N VAL A 128 5.69 11.96 -9.01
CA VAL A 128 6.58 13.10 -9.25
C VAL A 128 7.44 13.29 -8.01
N GLU A 129 8.75 13.32 -8.19
CA GLU A 129 9.73 13.73 -7.18
C GLU A 129 10.06 15.20 -7.40
N LEU A 130 9.80 16.03 -6.38
CA LEU A 130 10.17 17.44 -6.35
C LEU A 130 11.36 17.60 -5.41
N THR A 131 12.52 17.86 -5.96
CA THR A 131 13.74 18.10 -5.17
C THR A 131 13.76 19.50 -4.57
N ASP A 132 14.52 19.69 -3.51
CA ASP A 132 14.69 21.01 -2.88
C ASP A 132 15.36 22.04 -3.81
N ASN A 133 16.05 21.58 -4.86
CA ASN A 133 16.63 22.42 -5.90
C ASN A 133 15.61 22.96 -6.91
N GLY A 134 14.36 22.49 -6.84
CA GLY A 134 13.29 22.84 -7.76
C GLY A 134 13.20 21.98 -9.02
N ASP A 135 14.05 20.95 -9.14
CA ASP A 135 13.92 19.95 -10.20
C ASP A 135 12.69 19.05 -9.94
N ALA A 136 12.04 18.62 -11.02
CA ALA A 136 10.91 17.72 -10.98
C ALA A 136 11.16 16.51 -11.90
N PHE A 137 11.09 15.31 -11.32
CA PHE A 137 11.27 14.05 -12.04
C PHE A 137 10.00 13.22 -11.94
N LYS A 138 9.60 12.57 -13.04
CA LYS A 138 8.41 11.72 -13.08
C LYS A 138 8.75 10.28 -13.42
N SER A 139 8.02 9.36 -12.80
CA SER A 139 8.11 7.93 -13.01
C SER A 139 6.73 7.29 -13.07
N ASP A 140 6.61 6.20 -13.81
CA ASP A 140 5.43 5.37 -13.92
C ASP A 140 5.83 3.87 -13.99
N PRO A 141 4.88 2.92 -14.00
CA PRO A 141 5.20 1.49 -14.00
C PRO A 141 6.02 0.98 -15.19
N ASP A 142 6.13 1.76 -16.27
CA ASP A 142 6.97 1.41 -17.41
C ASP A 142 8.45 1.76 -17.16
N ASP A 143 8.74 2.53 -16.11
CA ASP A 143 10.10 2.87 -15.71
C ASP A 143 10.68 1.77 -14.83
N TRP A 144 11.88 1.32 -15.15
CA TRP A 144 12.63 0.42 -14.30
C TRP A 144 13.56 1.23 -13.36
N PRO A 145 13.55 0.97 -12.04
CA PRO A 145 12.88 -0.06 -11.23
C PRO A 145 11.65 0.45 -10.44
N PHE A 146 10.66 1.03 -11.08
CA PHE A 146 9.48 1.58 -10.40
C PHE A 146 8.60 0.46 -9.80
N ASN A 147 8.89 0.07 -8.57
CA ASN A 147 8.11 -0.93 -7.83
C ASN A 147 7.95 -0.52 -6.35
N PRO A 148 7.28 0.60 -6.08
CA PRO A 148 7.06 1.05 -4.71
C PRO A 148 6.08 0.14 -3.96
N PRO A 149 6.21 0.01 -2.61
CA PRO A 149 5.24 -0.68 -1.78
C PRO A 149 3.81 -0.14 -1.97
N VAL A 150 2.82 -1.00 -1.78
CA VAL A 150 1.41 -0.62 -1.83
C VAL A 150 1.08 0.31 -0.67
N VAL A 151 0.30 1.35 -0.95
CA VAL A 151 -0.18 2.31 0.05
C VAL A 151 -1.41 1.75 0.75
N ASP A 152 -1.41 1.77 2.07
CA ASP A 152 -2.54 1.33 2.89
C ASP A 152 -3.62 2.41 2.93
N LEU A 153 -4.62 2.31 2.06
CA LEU A 153 -5.70 3.32 1.93
C LEU A 153 -6.63 3.42 3.16
N PHE A 154 -6.52 2.51 4.12
CA PHE A 154 -7.21 2.61 5.41
C PHE A 154 -6.43 3.41 6.46
N ASP A 155 -5.16 3.74 6.19
CA ASP A 155 -4.34 4.54 7.10
C ASP A 155 -4.97 5.92 7.33
N PRO A 156 -5.30 6.27 8.60
CA PRO A 156 -5.94 7.54 8.91
C PRO A 156 -5.08 8.78 8.59
N GLU A 157 -3.75 8.64 8.55
CA GLU A 157 -2.83 9.75 8.28
C GLU A 157 -2.89 10.22 6.81
N LEU A 158 -3.32 9.36 5.90
CA LEU A 158 -3.34 9.69 4.47
C LEU A 158 -4.27 10.85 4.12
N LYS A 159 -5.33 11.05 4.89
CA LYS A 159 -6.27 12.14 4.64
C LYS A 159 -5.60 13.52 4.70
N ASP A 160 -4.64 13.68 5.59
CA ASP A 160 -3.91 14.95 5.76
C ASP A 160 -2.82 15.15 4.69
N LEU A 161 -2.50 14.10 3.94
CA LEU A 161 -1.55 14.11 2.84
C LEU A 161 -2.23 14.27 1.47
N GLU A 162 -3.57 14.26 1.42
CA GLU A 162 -4.33 14.35 0.16
C GLU A 162 -4.12 15.69 -0.51
N ILE A 163 -3.82 15.66 -1.81
CA ILE A 163 -3.75 16.83 -2.68
C ILE A 163 -4.82 16.73 -3.77
N SER A 164 -5.09 17.85 -4.45
CA SER A 164 -6.00 17.83 -5.59
C SER A 164 -5.39 17.17 -6.82
N ARG A 165 -6.24 16.63 -7.68
CA ARG A 165 -5.84 16.12 -8.99
C ARG A 165 -5.12 17.21 -9.80
N GLU A 166 -5.63 18.42 -9.77
CA GLU A 166 -5.07 19.57 -10.50
C GLU A 166 -3.65 19.87 -10.04
N ALA A 167 -3.36 19.80 -8.74
CA ALA A 167 -2.02 20.00 -8.19
C ALA A 167 -1.06 18.91 -8.68
N PHE A 168 -1.50 17.64 -8.66
CA PHE A 168 -0.71 16.53 -9.19
C PHE A 168 -0.43 16.69 -10.69
N GLU A 169 -1.46 16.94 -11.50
CA GLU A 169 -1.31 17.09 -12.96
C GLU A 169 -0.40 18.26 -13.32
N ALA A 170 -0.47 19.38 -12.61
CA ALA A 170 0.42 20.52 -12.81
C ALA A 170 1.90 20.14 -12.56
N ALA A 171 2.17 19.35 -11.53
CA ALA A 171 3.51 18.84 -11.25
C ALA A 171 3.95 17.84 -12.33
N TRP A 172 3.08 16.91 -12.71
CA TRP A 172 3.35 15.89 -13.73
C TRP A 172 3.73 16.51 -15.08
N HIS A 173 3.02 17.55 -15.52
CA HIS A 173 3.31 18.22 -16.79
C HIS A 173 4.65 18.98 -16.79
N ARG A 174 5.09 19.50 -15.64
CA ARG A 174 6.38 20.18 -15.51
C ARG A 174 7.57 19.20 -15.36
N ALA A 175 7.30 17.99 -14.86
CA ALA A 175 8.34 17.02 -14.58
C ALA A 175 8.91 16.43 -15.87
N ARG A 176 10.22 16.17 -15.86
CA ARG A 176 10.92 15.39 -16.90
C ARG A 176 11.04 13.92 -16.47
N LYS A 177 11.25 13.03 -17.43
CA LYS A 177 11.57 11.63 -17.11
C LYS A 177 12.83 11.57 -16.26
N ASP A 178 12.85 10.64 -15.32
CA ASP A 178 14.02 10.37 -14.50
C ASP A 178 15.00 9.52 -15.32
N ASP A 179 16.13 10.11 -15.67
CA ASP A 179 17.22 9.49 -16.44
C ASP A 179 18.54 9.44 -15.66
N ARG A 180 18.47 9.69 -14.33
CA ARG A 180 19.67 9.79 -13.47
C ARG A 180 20.35 8.44 -13.25
N ASP A 181 19.64 7.33 -13.43
CA ASP A 181 20.12 5.96 -13.20
C ASP A 181 20.46 5.19 -14.49
N LEU A 182 20.63 5.88 -15.63
CA LEU A 182 21.02 5.29 -16.92
C LEU A 182 22.52 5.39 -17.20
#